data_377d189792a2b7920911a45c0b9bf0cf
#
_entry.id   377d189792a2b7920911a45c0b9bf0cf
#
_cell.length_a   1.000
_cell.length_b   1.000
_cell.length_c   1.000
_cell.angle_alpha   90.00
_cell.angle_beta   90.00
_cell.angle_gamma   90.00
#
_symmetry.space_group_name_H-M   'P 1'
#
loop_
_entity.id
_entity.type
_entity.pdbx_description
1 polymer ?
#
loop_
_entity_poly.entity_id
_entity_poly.type
_entity_poly.pdbx_seq_one_letter_code
_entity_poly.pdbx_strand_id
1 'polypeptide(L)'
;MILRLILAVSIALFFASVGFAQEHPEHPKKNEETKKSEHPEHPNKGGKELSTADISAGIKKHIAAESKKSSDKKFHTNYEGKDLALDLVKVHDDRLSSLGDGKYFACVDMKATDGTTYDIDFFMSGRPGAMKVTETSVHKVNGKPLYNWKEENGVWKKVSD
;
A
#
# COMPACT_ATOMS: atom_id res chain seq x y z
N MET A 1 -67.55 -36.50 -4.00
CA MET A 1 -66.83 -35.46 -3.22
C MET A 1 -65.71 -36.16 -2.52
N ILE A 2 -64.53 -36.10 -3.09
CA ILE A 2 -63.31 -36.76 -2.54
C ILE A 2 -62.29 -35.65 -2.28
N LEU A 3 -62.05 -35.41 -1.00
CA LEU A 3 -61.09 -34.43 -0.46
C LEU A 3 -59.70 -35.05 -0.56
N ARG A 4 -58.83 -34.54 -1.43
CA ARG A 4 -57.44 -34.94 -1.51
C ARG A 4 -56.59 -34.02 -0.63
N LEU A 5 -56.09 -34.61 0.46
CA LEU A 5 -55.15 -34.00 1.38
C LEU A 5 -53.75 -34.10 0.72
N ILE A 6 -53.16 -32.97 0.38
CA ILE A 6 -51.78 -32.89 -0.13
C ILE A 6 -50.87 -32.54 1.05
N LEU A 7 -50.07 -33.51 1.45
CA LEU A 7 -49.04 -33.37 2.48
C LEU A 7 -47.83 -32.74 1.84
N ALA A 8 -47.53 -31.47 2.13
CA ALA A 8 -46.32 -30.79 1.69
C ALA A 8 -45.16 -31.15 2.65
N VAL A 9 -44.25 -31.97 2.19
CA VAL A 9 -43.01 -32.25 2.89
C VAL A 9 -42.02 -31.14 2.53
N SER A 10 -41.75 -30.23 3.49
CA SER A 10 -40.75 -29.21 3.35
C SER A 10 -39.35 -29.81 3.67
N ILE A 11 -38.56 -30.07 2.65
CA ILE A 11 -37.14 -30.42 2.81
C ILE A 11 -36.37 -29.14 2.99
N ALA A 12 -35.95 -28.85 4.22
CA ALA A 12 -34.98 -27.79 4.49
C ALA A 12 -33.58 -28.23 4.05
N LEU A 13 -33.16 -27.76 2.92
CA LEU A 13 -31.76 -27.88 2.49
C LEU A 13 -30.90 -26.88 3.28
N PHE A 14 -30.17 -27.37 4.25
CA PHE A 14 -29.07 -26.65 4.88
C PHE A 14 -27.92 -26.53 3.89
N PHE A 15 -27.79 -25.38 3.25
CA PHE A 15 -26.54 -25.02 2.57
C PHE A 15 -25.51 -24.61 3.63
N ALA A 16 -24.62 -25.52 3.97
CA ALA A 16 -23.39 -25.16 4.65
C ALA A 16 -22.53 -24.38 3.65
N SER A 17 -22.52 -23.06 3.79
CA SER A 17 -21.57 -22.21 3.09
C SER A 17 -20.18 -22.46 3.66
N VAL A 18 -19.40 -23.29 2.98
CA VAL A 18 -17.97 -23.39 3.21
C VAL A 18 -17.37 -22.08 2.71
N GLY A 19 -17.12 -21.16 3.63
CA GLY A 19 -16.36 -19.97 3.36
C GLY A 19 -14.93 -20.37 3.01
N PHE A 20 -14.59 -20.33 1.72
CA PHE A 20 -13.20 -20.31 1.31
C PHE A 20 -12.61 -18.98 1.80
N ALA A 21 -11.94 -19.03 2.95
CA ALA A 21 -11.00 -18.00 3.32
C ALA A 21 -9.91 -18.01 2.25
N GLN A 22 -9.95 -17.05 1.35
CA GLN A 22 -8.91 -16.82 0.37
C GLN A 22 -7.71 -16.26 1.15
N GLU A 23 -6.80 -17.18 1.51
CA GLU A 23 -5.53 -16.81 2.14
C GLU A 23 -4.76 -15.93 1.16
N HIS A 24 -4.67 -14.64 1.48
CA HIS A 24 -3.68 -13.78 0.87
C HIS A 24 -2.30 -14.38 1.14
N PRO A 25 -1.40 -14.49 0.15
CA PRO A 25 -0.02 -14.84 0.44
C PRO A 25 0.54 -13.82 1.41
N GLU A 26 0.75 -14.27 2.64
CA GLU A 26 1.27 -13.46 3.73
C GLU A 26 2.65 -12.94 3.34
N HIS A 27 2.80 -11.64 3.35
CA HIS A 27 4.12 -11.03 3.56
C HIS A 27 4.68 -11.62 4.86
N PRO A 28 5.97 -11.95 4.93
CA PRO A 28 6.53 -12.61 6.10
C PRO A 28 6.24 -11.80 7.35
N LYS A 29 5.46 -12.39 8.25
CA LYS A 29 5.25 -11.85 9.60
C LYS A 29 6.62 -11.77 10.26
N LYS A 30 6.99 -10.58 10.67
CA LYS A 30 8.15 -10.35 11.53
C LYS A 30 7.90 -11.10 12.83
N ASN A 31 8.57 -12.24 13.01
CA ASN A 31 8.59 -12.92 14.31
C ASN A 31 9.15 -11.94 15.34
N GLU A 32 8.33 -11.61 16.33
CA GLU A 32 8.79 -10.99 17.57
C GLU A 32 9.61 -12.03 18.36
N GLU A 33 10.88 -12.13 18.01
CA GLU A 33 11.90 -12.58 18.96
C GLU A 33 12.81 -11.41 19.22
N THR A 34 12.72 -10.92 20.46
CA THR A 34 13.64 -9.99 21.08
C THR A 34 15.06 -10.55 21.00
N LYS A 35 15.75 -10.28 19.90
CA LYS A 35 17.21 -10.26 19.82
C LYS A 35 17.63 -8.86 19.46
N LYS A 36 18.18 -8.18 20.47
CA LYS A 36 18.99 -6.99 20.36
C LYS A 36 20.08 -7.26 19.31
N SER A 37 19.78 -7.02 18.02
CA SER A 37 20.79 -7.02 16.98
C SER A 37 21.43 -5.64 17.00
N GLU A 38 22.64 -5.60 17.50
CA GLU A 38 23.53 -4.48 17.30
C GLU A 38 23.76 -4.34 15.79
N HIS A 39 23.01 -3.41 15.17
CA HIS A 39 23.35 -2.95 13.83
C HIS A 39 24.71 -2.28 13.91
N PRO A 40 25.68 -2.60 13.02
CA PRO A 40 26.89 -1.81 12.91
C PRO A 40 26.48 -0.37 12.59
N GLU A 41 26.85 0.53 13.50
CA GLU A 41 26.65 1.97 13.32
C GLU A 41 27.38 2.41 12.05
N HIS A 42 26.64 2.63 10.97
CA HIS A 42 27.17 3.41 9.87
C HIS A 42 27.45 4.83 10.39
N PRO A 43 28.62 5.43 10.10
CA PRO A 43 28.95 6.75 10.59
C PRO A 43 27.92 7.76 10.09
N ASN A 44 27.02 8.14 11.00
CA ASN A 44 25.94 9.07 10.78
C ASN A 44 26.54 10.46 10.57
N LYS A 45 26.62 10.93 9.34
CA LYS A 45 26.85 12.34 9.03
C LYS A 45 25.58 13.11 9.38
N GLY A 46 25.39 13.39 10.68
CA GLY A 46 24.75 14.58 11.21
C GLY A 46 23.34 14.99 10.72
N GLY A 47 22.45 14.05 10.33
CA GLY A 47 21.04 14.34 10.06
C GLY A 47 20.15 13.45 10.92
N LYS A 48 19.22 14.04 11.68
CA LYS A 48 18.19 13.27 12.40
C LYS A 48 17.42 12.44 11.39
N GLU A 49 17.45 11.12 11.53
CA GLU A 49 16.67 10.20 10.70
C GLU A 49 15.18 10.49 10.86
N LEU A 50 14.43 10.47 9.75
CA LEU A 50 12.98 10.71 9.78
C LEU A 50 12.25 9.56 10.45
N SER A 51 11.33 9.88 11.32
CA SER A 51 10.39 8.88 11.85
C SER A 51 9.39 8.46 10.77
N THR A 52 8.79 7.27 10.93
CA THR A 52 7.69 6.82 10.06
C THR A 52 6.54 7.83 10.02
N ALA A 53 6.26 8.49 11.15
CA ALA A 53 5.25 9.54 11.23
C ALA A 53 5.61 10.76 10.37
N ASP A 54 6.87 11.18 10.33
CA ASP A 54 7.33 12.29 9.50
C ASP A 54 7.20 11.97 8.01
N ILE A 55 7.53 10.73 7.61
CA ILE A 55 7.40 10.24 6.24
C ILE A 55 5.93 10.23 5.82
N SER A 56 5.06 9.61 6.63
CA SER A 56 3.61 9.56 6.40
C SER A 56 3.00 10.96 6.26
N ALA A 57 3.35 11.87 7.18
CA ALA A 57 2.89 13.27 7.13
C ALA A 57 3.38 13.99 5.87
N GLY A 58 4.64 13.76 5.47
CA GLY A 58 5.22 14.33 4.26
C GLY A 58 4.47 13.92 3.00
N ILE A 59 4.11 12.63 2.88
CA ILE A 59 3.34 12.12 1.75
C ILE A 59 1.93 12.68 1.71
N LYS A 60 1.21 12.63 2.83
CA LYS A 60 -0.14 13.20 2.91
C LYS A 60 -0.15 14.67 2.53
N LYS A 61 0.85 15.43 3.00
CA LYS A 61 1.03 16.84 2.64
C LYS A 61 1.29 17.03 1.14
N HIS A 62 2.14 16.20 0.55
CA HIS A 62 2.43 16.24 -0.89
C HIS A 62 1.18 15.95 -1.71
N ILE A 63 0.48 14.83 -1.44
CA ILE A 63 -0.74 14.46 -2.16
C ILE A 63 -1.78 15.58 -2.06
N ALA A 64 -2.02 16.14 -0.85
CA ALA A 64 -2.96 17.22 -0.65
C ALA A 64 -2.56 18.50 -1.41
N ALA A 65 -1.27 18.81 -1.49
CA ALA A 65 -0.77 19.98 -2.20
C ALA A 65 -0.94 19.84 -3.72
N GLU A 66 -0.62 18.65 -4.28
CA GLU A 66 -0.81 18.37 -5.70
C GLU A 66 -2.29 18.32 -6.08
N SER A 67 -3.14 17.70 -5.26
CA SER A 67 -4.59 17.69 -5.48
C SER A 67 -5.21 19.08 -5.47
N LYS A 68 -4.70 20.01 -4.66
CA LYS A 68 -5.19 21.41 -4.67
C LYS A 68 -4.89 22.16 -5.96
N LYS A 69 -3.83 21.76 -6.68
CA LYS A 69 -3.43 22.40 -7.95
C LYS A 69 -4.29 21.93 -9.12
N SER A 70 -4.80 20.70 -9.06
CA SER A 70 -5.66 20.16 -10.10
C SER A 70 -7.08 20.75 -10.06
N SER A 71 -7.73 20.83 -11.22
CA SER A 71 -9.09 21.37 -11.35
C SER A 71 -10.14 20.51 -10.66
N ASP A 72 -9.97 19.21 -10.67
CA ASP A 72 -10.86 18.19 -10.08
C ASP A 72 -10.53 17.86 -8.62
N LYS A 73 -9.49 18.52 -8.04
CA LYS A 73 -9.02 18.33 -6.66
C LYS A 73 -8.52 16.92 -6.36
N LYS A 74 -8.08 16.18 -7.40
CA LYS A 74 -7.49 14.87 -7.27
C LYS A 74 -5.96 14.89 -7.47
N PHE A 75 -5.30 13.88 -6.92
CA PHE A 75 -3.90 13.63 -7.21
C PHE A 75 -3.79 12.99 -8.59
N HIS A 76 -2.89 13.50 -9.42
CA HIS A 76 -2.67 12.99 -10.78
C HIS A 76 -1.32 12.31 -10.90
N THR A 77 -1.31 11.14 -11.56
CA THR A 77 -0.09 10.44 -11.95
C THR A 77 -0.31 9.70 -13.27
N ASN A 78 0.76 9.48 -14.04
CA ASN A 78 0.67 8.75 -15.30
C ASN A 78 0.94 7.25 -15.08
N TYR A 79 0.09 6.42 -15.68
CA TYR A 79 0.29 4.99 -15.75
C TYR A 79 -0.08 4.48 -17.15
N GLU A 80 0.85 3.81 -17.83
CA GLU A 80 0.68 3.29 -19.20
C GLU A 80 0.14 4.33 -20.19
N GLY A 81 0.63 5.57 -20.08
CA GLY A 81 0.21 6.67 -20.94
C GLY A 81 -1.16 7.28 -20.59
N LYS A 82 -1.82 6.80 -19.54
CA LYS A 82 -3.09 7.35 -19.03
C LYS A 82 -2.83 8.21 -17.81
N ASP A 83 -3.47 9.37 -17.76
CA ASP A 83 -3.53 10.20 -16.58
C ASP A 83 -4.58 9.62 -15.60
N LEU A 84 -4.13 9.26 -14.42
CA LEU A 84 -4.98 8.76 -13.34
C LEU A 84 -5.32 9.88 -12.37
N ALA A 85 -6.61 10.15 -12.18
CA ALA A 85 -7.13 11.08 -11.19
C ALA A 85 -7.57 10.30 -9.93
N LEU A 86 -6.86 10.49 -8.82
CA LEU A 86 -6.86 9.60 -7.66
C LEU A 86 -7.18 10.32 -6.37
N ASP A 87 -7.95 9.68 -5.50
CA ASP A 87 -8.18 10.06 -4.11
C ASP A 87 -7.31 9.22 -3.17
N LEU A 88 -6.73 9.84 -2.15
CA LEU A 88 -5.98 9.13 -1.11
C LEU A 88 -6.93 8.25 -0.27
N VAL A 89 -6.62 6.97 -0.14
CA VAL A 89 -7.33 6.02 0.72
C VAL A 89 -6.52 5.78 2.00
N LYS A 90 -5.27 5.32 1.88
CA LYS A 90 -4.45 4.92 3.03
C LYS A 90 -2.97 5.04 2.72
N VAL A 91 -2.17 5.55 3.66
CA VAL A 91 -0.72 5.38 3.69
C VAL A 91 -0.42 4.14 4.54
N HIS A 92 0.39 3.21 4.04
CA HIS A 92 0.79 2.01 4.76
C HIS A 92 1.96 2.32 5.71
N ASP A 93 1.63 2.78 6.93
CA ASP A 93 2.62 3.20 7.93
C ASP A 93 3.54 2.06 8.39
N ASP A 94 3.12 0.82 8.23
CA ASP A 94 3.88 -0.41 8.48
C ASP A 94 4.89 -0.75 7.38
N ARG A 95 4.86 -0.05 6.25
CA ARG A 95 5.73 -0.26 5.08
C ARG A 95 6.58 0.97 4.75
N LEU A 96 6.63 1.93 5.64
CA LEU A 96 7.48 3.10 5.49
C LEU A 96 8.92 2.70 5.82
N SER A 97 9.87 3.03 4.94
CA SER A 97 11.26 2.63 5.09
C SER A 97 12.22 3.74 4.72
N SER A 98 13.32 3.83 5.47
CA SER A 98 14.52 4.54 5.02
C SER A 98 15.26 3.66 4.02
N LEU A 99 15.67 4.24 2.90
CA LEU A 99 16.52 3.61 1.90
C LEU A 99 18.00 4.02 2.06
N GLY A 100 18.33 4.75 3.14
CA GLY A 100 19.64 5.37 3.35
C GLY A 100 19.78 6.70 2.59
N ASP A 101 20.85 7.44 2.91
CA ASP A 101 21.23 8.71 2.24
C ASP A 101 20.10 9.76 2.15
N GLY A 102 19.22 9.81 3.17
CA GLY A 102 18.09 10.72 3.17
C GLY A 102 17.02 10.42 2.14
N LYS A 103 16.97 9.17 1.67
CA LYS A 103 15.93 8.63 0.79
C LYS A 103 14.95 7.77 1.58
N TYR A 104 13.69 7.87 1.22
CA TYR A 104 12.60 7.19 1.92
C TYR A 104 11.61 6.63 0.91
N PHE A 105 10.87 5.64 1.35
CA PHE A 105 9.89 4.93 0.55
C PHE A 105 8.58 4.77 1.32
N ALA A 106 7.47 4.83 0.62
CA ALA A 106 6.16 4.53 1.18
C ALA A 106 5.21 3.96 0.14
N CYS A 107 4.40 3.00 0.55
CA CYS A 107 3.25 2.48 -0.19
C CYS A 107 1.98 3.23 0.20
N VAL A 108 1.16 3.57 -0.79
CA VAL A 108 -0.08 4.36 -0.61
C VAL A 108 -1.20 3.77 -1.44
N ASP A 109 -2.31 3.38 -0.79
CA ASP A 109 -3.53 3.02 -1.50
C ASP A 109 -4.24 4.28 -1.98
N MET A 110 -4.57 4.30 -3.24
CA MET A 110 -5.29 5.38 -3.91
C MET A 110 -6.44 4.83 -4.73
N LYS A 111 -7.51 5.59 -4.88
CA LYS A 111 -8.72 5.16 -5.59
C LYS A 111 -9.06 6.10 -6.74
N ALA A 112 -9.25 5.54 -7.92
CA ALA A 112 -9.74 6.26 -9.08
C ALA A 112 -11.26 6.44 -9.06
N THR A 113 -11.77 7.35 -9.90
CA THR A 113 -13.20 7.67 -10.02
C THR A 113 -14.04 6.49 -10.50
N ASP A 114 -13.46 5.58 -11.28
CA ASP A 114 -14.11 4.35 -11.74
C ASP A 114 -14.16 3.24 -10.67
N GLY A 115 -13.61 3.50 -9.48
CA GLY A 115 -13.55 2.56 -8.38
C GLY A 115 -12.31 1.67 -8.34
N THR A 116 -11.45 1.75 -9.35
CA THR A 116 -10.17 1.01 -9.38
C THR A 116 -9.27 1.46 -8.25
N THR A 117 -8.69 0.51 -7.53
CA THR A 117 -7.70 0.78 -6.47
C THR A 117 -6.30 0.58 -7.01
N TYR A 118 -5.45 1.56 -6.76
CA TYR A 118 -4.03 1.57 -7.08
C TYR A 118 -3.20 1.62 -5.81
N ASP A 119 -2.23 0.72 -5.68
CA ASP A 119 -1.16 0.82 -4.69
C ASP A 119 0.01 1.54 -5.37
N ILE A 120 0.37 2.70 -4.86
CA ILE A 120 1.41 3.55 -5.45
C ILE A 120 2.58 3.66 -4.49
N ASP A 121 3.76 3.37 -5.01
CA ASP A 121 5.02 3.57 -4.32
C ASP A 121 5.48 5.01 -4.49
N PHE A 122 5.72 5.70 -3.37
CA PHE A 122 6.27 7.04 -3.33
C PHE A 122 7.73 6.99 -2.86
N PHE A 123 8.62 7.50 -3.69
CA PHE A 123 10.02 7.71 -3.32
C PHE A 123 10.22 9.17 -2.94
N MET A 124 10.91 9.39 -1.84
CA MET A 124 11.08 10.71 -1.27
C MET A 124 12.54 10.94 -0.90
N SER A 125 12.94 12.20 -0.86
CA SER A 125 14.21 12.63 -0.31
C SER A 125 14.04 13.88 0.54
N GLY A 126 14.96 14.10 1.46
CA GLY A 126 14.97 15.32 2.27
C GLY A 126 15.19 15.06 3.76
N ARG A 127 14.77 16.03 4.57
CA ARG A 127 14.90 16.08 6.03
C ARG A 127 13.56 16.45 6.66
N PRO A 128 13.40 16.29 7.99
CA PRO A 128 12.16 16.66 8.67
C PRO A 128 11.66 18.06 8.29
N GLY A 129 10.38 18.15 7.90
CA GLY A 129 9.75 19.40 7.46
C GLY A 129 10.07 19.86 6.04
N ALA A 130 11.06 19.25 5.36
CA ALA A 130 11.48 19.58 3.99
C ALA A 130 11.60 18.33 3.10
N MET A 131 10.58 17.51 3.13
CA MET A 131 10.48 16.30 2.30
C MET A 131 9.99 16.64 0.89
N LYS A 132 10.57 15.98 -0.10
CA LYS A 132 10.19 16.08 -1.50
C LYS A 132 9.98 14.71 -2.09
N VAL A 133 8.84 14.49 -2.75
CA VAL A 133 8.64 13.31 -3.60
C VAL A 133 9.50 13.44 -4.84
N THR A 134 10.29 12.43 -5.12
CA THR A 134 11.22 12.38 -6.26
C THR A 134 10.71 11.50 -7.38
N GLU A 135 9.93 10.46 -7.04
CA GLU A 135 9.38 9.52 -7.99
C GLU A 135 8.10 8.89 -7.43
N THR A 136 7.19 8.51 -8.32
CA THR A 136 6.03 7.64 -8.02
C THR A 136 6.00 6.49 -9.01
N SER A 137 5.55 5.30 -8.56
CA SER A 137 5.40 4.13 -9.40
C SER A 137 4.14 3.36 -9.01
N VAL A 138 3.29 3.00 -9.97
CA VAL A 138 2.15 2.11 -9.68
C VAL A 138 2.70 0.71 -9.39
N HIS A 139 2.42 0.22 -8.20
CA HIS A 139 2.87 -1.08 -7.71
C HIS A 139 1.81 -2.15 -7.93
N LYS A 140 0.53 -1.85 -7.62
CA LYS A 140 -0.59 -2.79 -7.80
C LYS A 140 -1.79 -2.11 -8.43
N VAL A 141 -2.57 -2.90 -9.15
CA VAL A 141 -3.89 -2.52 -9.65
C VAL A 141 -4.89 -3.54 -9.13
N ASN A 142 -5.90 -3.09 -8.37
CA ASN A 142 -6.90 -3.93 -7.70
C ASN A 142 -6.26 -5.11 -6.93
N GLY A 143 -5.17 -4.82 -6.21
CA GLY A 143 -4.42 -5.80 -5.41
C GLY A 143 -3.47 -6.71 -6.20
N LYS A 144 -3.50 -6.68 -7.55
CA LYS A 144 -2.58 -7.47 -8.38
C LYS A 144 -1.25 -6.71 -8.55
N PRO A 145 -0.11 -7.27 -8.09
CA PRO A 145 1.18 -6.61 -8.23
C PRO A 145 1.65 -6.59 -9.69
N LEU A 146 2.34 -5.51 -10.05
CA LEU A 146 3.00 -5.34 -11.34
C LEU A 146 4.49 -5.68 -11.23
N TYR A 147 5.01 -5.66 -10.02
CA TYR A 147 6.38 -6.05 -9.68
C TYR A 147 6.44 -6.41 -8.19
N ASN A 148 7.52 -7.05 -7.79
CA ASN A 148 7.79 -7.41 -6.41
C ASN A 148 9.03 -6.66 -5.89
N TRP A 149 9.12 -6.55 -4.57
CA TRP A 149 10.30 -6.06 -3.90
C TRP A 149 11.10 -7.24 -3.34
N LYS A 150 12.41 -7.26 -3.58
CA LYS A 150 13.33 -8.25 -3.03
C LYS A 150 14.44 -7.55 -2.27
N GLU A 151 14.70 -8.00 -1.06
CA GLU A 151 15.86 -7.53 -0.30
C GLU A 151 17.09 -8.34 -0.70
N GLU A 152 18.17 -7.62 -1.09
CA GLU A 152 19.47 -8.20 -1.37
C GLU A 152 20.56 -7.37 -0.67
N ASN A 153 21.23 -7.98 0.31
CA ASN A 153 22.29 -7.33 1.10
C ASN A 153 21.84 -6.02 1.78
N GLY A 154 20.63 -6.01 2.37
CA GLY A 154 20.07 -4.84 3.03
C GLY A 154 19.53 -3.77 2.07
N VAL A 155 19.52 -4.02 0.77
CA VAL A 155 18.99 -3.10 -0.24
C VAL A 155 17.77 -3.71 -0.90
N TRP A 156 16.67 -2.97 -0.88
CA TRP A 156 15.44 -3.34 -1.57
C TRP A 156 15.54 -3.06 -3.07
N LYS A 157 15.31 -4.07 -3.88
CA LYS A 157 15.32 -3.99 -5.34
C LYS A 157 13.95 -4.37 -5.91
N LYS A 158 13.57 -3.65 -6.94
CA LYS A 158 12.38 -3.96 -7.75
C LYS A 158 12.71 -5.14 -8.66
N VAL A 159 11.88 -6.19 -8.63
CA VAL A 159 11.99 -7.36 -9.50
C VAL A 159 10.66 -7.55 -10.24
N SER A 160 10.74 -7.79 -11.55
CA SER A 160 9.58 -8.21 -12.34
C SER A 160 9.45 -9.72 -12.27
N ASP A 161 8.22 -10.23 -12.33
CA ASP A 161 7.94 -11.64 -12.47
C ASP A 161 8.37 -12.14 -13.85
#